data_ec9ef7489374e2a0eddc9ec96c68c645
#
_entry.id   ec9ef7489374e2a0eddc9ec96c68c645
#
_cell.length_a   1.000
_cell.length_b   1.000
_cell.length_c   1.000
_cell.angle_alpha   90.00
_cell.angle_beta   90.00
_cell.angle_gamma   90.00
#
_symmetry.space_group_name_H-M   'P 1'
#
loop_
_entity.id
_entity.type
_entity.pdbx_description
1 polymer ?
#
loop_
_entity_poly.entity_id
_entity_poly.type
_entity_poly.pdbx_seq_one_letter_code
_entity_poly.pdbx_strand_id
1 'polypeptide(L)'
;LESIETIYSVHHKNGDIRRVNVNIAATTVENYKKLKEAGISKVVMMTGDSDRTAKAIAARVGVDEYYSEVLPEDKASFVEEEKKAGRKVIMIGDGINDSPALSAADIGIAISDGAEIAREIADITVGADSLNELVTLKLISDGLMKRIHKNYRFIVGFNTGLIVLGVAGILQPATSALLHNTSTLMIGLKSMQDIL
;
A
#
# COMPACT_ATOMS: atom_id res chain seq x y z
N LEU A 1 -7.42 6.54 0.04
CA LEU A 1 -8.10 7.78 0.40
C LEU A 1 -9.18 8.12 -0.57
N GLU A 2 -8.95 7.90 -1.82
CA GLU A 2 -10.00 7.87 -2.81
C GLU A 2 -10.95 6.71 -2.64
N SER A 3 -10.59 5.69 -1.89
CA SER A 3 -11.57 4.70 -1.43
C SER A 3 -12.68 5.33 -0.59
N ILE A 4 -12.43 6.46 0.05
CA ILE A 4 -13.46 7.25 0.73
C ILE A 4 -14.34 7.98 -0.29
N GLU A 5 -13.73 8.51 -1.33
CA GLU A 5 -14.45 9.11 -2.45
C GLU A 5 -15.22 8.05 -3.24
N THR A 6 -14.63 6.88 -3.46
CA THR A 6 -15.30 5.76 -4.13
C THR A 6 -16.56 5.34 -3.40
N ILE A 7 -16.50 5.17 -2.09
CA ILE A 7 -17.69 4.87 -1.27
C ILE A 7 -18.73 5.96 -1.44
N TYR A 8 -18.30 7.21 -1.48
CA TYR A 8 -19.19 8.34 -1.66
C TYR A 8 -19.75 8.41 -3.10
N SER A 9 -18.94 8.22 -4.12
CA SER A 9 -19.34 8.25 -5.54
C SER A 9 -20.35 7.15 -5.88
N VAL A 10 -20.22 5.96 -5.35
CA VAL A 10 -21.17 4.86 -5.52
C VAL A 10 -22.54 5.27 -4.98
N HIS A 11 -22.60 5.92 -3.83
CA HIS A 11 -23.86 6.41 -3.26
C HIS A 11 -24.44 7.58 -4.04
N HIS A 12 -23.63 8.45 -4.57
CA HIS A 12 -24.05 9.58 -5.39
C HIS A 12 -24.67 9.11 -6.71
N LYS A 13 -24.13 8.11 -7.38
CA LYS A 13 -24.71 7.50 -8.59
C LYS A 13 -26.13 6.98 -8.38
N ASN A 14 -26.45 6.51 -7.20
CA ASN A 14 -27.77 5.97 -6.86
C ASN A 14 -28.74 7.04 -6.29
N GLY A 15 -28.30 8.28 -6.15
CA GLY A 15 -29.16 9.38 -5.67
C GLY A 15 -29.59 9.26 -4.20
N ASP A 16 -29.08 8.32 -3.44
CA ASP A 16 -29.53 7.99 -2.10
C ASP A 16 -28.47 8.27 -1.02
N ILE A 17 -28.18 9.55 -0.82
CA ILE A 17 -27.25 10.03 0.22
C ILE A 17 -27.71 9.61 1.65
N ARG A 18 -28.99 9.31 1.84
CA ARG A 18 -29.54 8.92 3.15
C ARG A 18 -29.20 7.49 3.56
N ARG A 19 -28.75 6.66 2.62
CA ARG A 19 -28.37 5.27 2.86
C ARG A 19 -26.86 5.04 2.97
N VAL A 20 -26.06 6.10 3.04
CA VAL A 20 -24.65 5.92 3.44
C VAL A 20 -24.67 5.37 4.85
N ASN A 21 -24.60 4.06 4.93
CA ASN A 21 -24.68 3.35 6.19
C ASN A 21 -23.63 3.89 7.15
N VAL A 22 -24.08 4.23 8.36
CA VAL A 22 -23.21 4.58 9.49
C VAL A 22 -22.09 3.55 9.66
N ASN A 23 -22.33 2.30 9.28
CA ASN A 23 -21.36 1.20 9.30
C ASN A 23 -20.18 1.39 8.33
N ILE A 24 -20.39 1.85 7.10
CA ILE A 24 -19.31 2.09 6.14
C ILE A 24 -18.40 3.21 6.65
N ALA A 25 -18.99 4.30 7.14
CA ALA A 25 -18.21 5.40 7.71
C ALA A 25 -17.47 4.99 9.01
N ALA A 26 -18.07 4.17 9.86
CA ALA A 26 -17.42 3.66 11.07
C ALA A 26 -16.24 2.75 10.71
N THR A 27 -16.45 1.83 9.78
CA THR A 27 -15.37 0.95 9.25
C THR A 27 -14.26 1.77 8.62
N THR A 28 -14.58 2.84 7.90
CA THR A 28 -13.59 3.73 7.29
C THR A 28 -12.77 4.48 8.34
N VAL A 29 -13.41 4.99 9.41
CA VAL A 29 -12.71 5.64 10.53
C VAL A 29 -11.75 4.67 11.24
N GLU A 30 -12.19 3.45 11.49
CA GLU A 30 -11.35 2.43 12.11
C GLU A 30 -10.17 2.07 11.20
N ASN A 31 -10.41 1.90 9.91
CA ASN A 31 -9.38 1.58 8.94
C ASN A 31 -8.38 2.73 8.76
N TYR A 32 -8.83 3.98 8.81
CA TYR A 32 -7.96 5.14 8.83
C TYR A 32 -6.96 5.07 9.99
N LYS A 33 -7.45 4.79 11.21
CA LYS A 33 -6.57 4.63 12.38
C LYS A 33 -5.56 3.50 12.17
N LYS A 34 -6.01 2.35 11.67
CA LYS A 34 -5.13 1.20 11.37
C LYS A 34 -4.07 1.54 10.32
N LEU A 35 -4.40 2.33 9.29
CA LEU A 35 -3.42 2.80 8.31
C LEU A 35 -2.36 3.71 8.96
N LYS A 36 -2.77 4.63 9.83
CA LYS A 36 -1.84 5.46 10.59
C LYS A 36 -0.93 4.63 11.50
N GLU A 37 -1.49 3.65 12.21
CA GLU A 37 -0.73 2.70 13.04
C GLU A 37 0.23 1.83 12.21
N ALA A 38 -0.14 1.48 10.99
CA ALA A 38 0.70 0.79 10.02
C ALA A 38 1.80 1.66 9.39
N GLY A 39 1.90 2.95 9.78
CA GLY A 39 2.99 3.84 9.40
C GLY A 39 2.70 4.75 8.20
N ILE A 40 1.44 4.88 7.77
CA ILE A 40 1.04 5.90 6.79
C ILE A 40 1.05 7.27 7.48
N SER A 41 1.98 8.13 7.09
CA SER A 41 2.21 9.42 7.77
C SER A 41 1.15 10.46 7.48
N LYS A 42 0.60 10.48 6.26
CA LYS A 42 -0.39 11.45 5.80
C LYS A 42 -1.44 10.76 4.94
N VAL A 43 -2.68 11.10 5.18
CA VAL A 43 -3.85 10.57 4.47
C VAL A 43 -4.66 11.74 3.93
N VAL A 44 -4.78 11.83 2.60
CA VAL A 44 -5.43 12.93 1.88
C VAL A 44 -6.65 12.41 1.14
N MET A 45 -7.76 13.10 1.24
CA MET A 45 -8.97 12.83 0.45
C MET A 45 -9.07 13.84 -0.70
N MET A 46 -9.26 13.35 -1.91
CA MET A 46 -9.47 14.18 -3.09
C MET A 46 -10.79 13.79 -3.76
N THR A 47 -11.68 14.75 -3.96
CA THR A 47 -13.02 14.50 -4.50
C THR A 47 -13.45 15.56 -5.49
N GLY A 48 -14.21 15.16 -6.51
CA GLY A 48 -14.89 16.09 -7.43
C GLY A 48 -16.13 16.75 -6.82
N ASP A 49 -16.52 16.37 -5.60
CA ASP A 49 -17.69 16.90 -4.93
C ASP A 49 -17.49 18.32 -4.39
N SER A 50 -18.63 18.97 -4.04
CA SER A 50 -18.61 20.30 -3.45
C SER A 50 -17.89 20.33 -2.09
N ASP A 51 -17.27 21.46 -1.76
CA ASP A 51 -16.54 21.64 -0.50
C ASP A 51 -17.39 21.31 0.74
N ARG A 52 -18.67 21.67 0.72
CA ARG A 52 -19.59 21.36 1.83
C ARG A 52 -19.65 19.85 2.10
N THR A 53 -19.72 19.06 1.06
CA THR A 53 -19.81 17.60 1.15
C THR A 53 -18.47 17.00 1.54
N ALA A 54 -17.41 17.40 0.87
CA ALA A 54 -16.05 16.96 1.15
C ALA A 54 -15.65 17.22 2.61
N LYS A 55 -15.92 18.43 3.11
CA LYS A 55 -15.66 18.82 4.49
C LYS A 55 -16.40 17.95 5.50
N ALA A 56 -17.68 17.66 5.25
CA ALA A 56 -18.47 16.82 6.15
C ALA A 56 -17.93 15.38 6.22
N ILE A 57 -17.51 14.83 5.08
CA ILE A 57 -16.92 13.49 5.01
C ILE A 57 -15.55 13.48 5.66
N ALA A 58 -14.67 14.43 5.33
CA ALA A 58 -13.34 14.56 5.89
C ALA A 58 -13.36 14.66 7.42
N ALA A 59 -14.24 15.49 7.96
CA ALA A 59 -14.42 15.63 9.41
C ALA A 59 -14.93 14.34 10.08
N ARG A 60 -15.76 13.58 9.37
CA ARG A 60 -16.33 12.33 9.88
C ARG A 60 -15.31 11.19 9.86
N VAL A 61 -14.48 11.10 8.82
CA VAL A 61 -13.46 10.08 8.68
C VAL A 61 -12.20 10.42 9.46
N GLY A 62 -11.88 11.70 9.59
CA GLY A 62 -10.72 12.19 10.31
C GLY A 62 -9.44 12.18 9.45
N VAL A 63 -9.55 12.34 8.12
CA VAL A 63 -8.40 12.48 7.23
C VAL A 63 -7.55 13.71 7.58
N ASP A 64 -6.26 13.67 7.26
CA ASP A 64 -5.34 14.77 7.59
C ASP A 64 -5.62 16.03 6.76
N GLU A 65 -5.97 15.83 5.48
CA GLU A 65 -6.31 16.92 4.55
C GLU A 65 -7.40 16.45 3.58
N TYR A 66 -8.12 17.40 3.01
CA TYR A 66 -9.05 17.11 1.91
C TYR A 66 -9.02 18.22 0.87
N TYR A 67 -9.30 17.84 -0.36
CA TYR A 67 -9.46 18.73 -1.51
C TYR A 67 -10.79 18.41 -2.19
N SER A 68 -11.60 19.44 -2.42
CA SER A 68 -12.91 19.37 -3.07
C SER A 68 -12.84 19.93 -4.48
N GLU A 69 -13.83 19.61 -5.30
CA GLU A 69 -13.96 20.10 -6.67
C GLU A 69 -12.73 19.85 -7.53
N VAL A 70 -12.00 18.74 -7.25
CA VAL A 70 -10.74 18.39 -7.91
C VAL A 70 -11.01 17.74 -9.25
N LEU A 71 -10.37 18.23 -10.30
CA LEU A 71 -10.40 17.61 -11.63
C LEU A 71 -9.42 16.43 -11.69
N PRO A 72 -9.62 15.46 -12.62
CA PRO A 72 -8.70 14.33 -12.78
C PRO A 72 -7.24 14.73 -13.00
N GLU A 73 -7.01 15.80 -13.74
CA GLU A 73 -5.68 16.34 -14.04
C GLU A 73 -5.01 16.94 -12.79
N ASP A 74 -5.80 17.57 -11.92
CA ASP A 74 -5.29 18.15 -10.67
C ASP A 74 -4.85 17.05 -9.70
N LYS A 75 -5.55 15.90 -9.68
CA LYS A 75 -5.17 14.74 -8.88
C LYS A 75 -3.79 14.22 -9.28
N ALA A 76 -3.53 14.07 -10.57
CA ALA A 76 -2.24 13.65 -11.09
C ALA A 76 -1.13 14.66 -10.76
N SER A 77 -1.41 15.95 -10.94
CA SER A 77 -0.48 17.02 -10.60
C SER A 77 -0.12 17.04 -9.11
N PHE A 78 -1.11 16.85 -8.24
CA PHE A 78 -0.89 16.73 -6.79
C PHE A 78 0.03 15.55 -6.44
N VAL A 79 -0.21 14.38 -7.04
CA VAL A 79 0.64 13.20 -6.85
C VAL A 79 2.08 13.49 -7.26
N GLU A 80 2.28 14.13 -8.40
CA GLU A 80 3.63 14.50 -8.88
C GLU A 80 4.32 15.49 -7.94
N GLU A 81 3.60 16.49 -7.41
CA GLU A 81 4.15 17.46 -6.46
C GLU A 81 4.59 16.78 -5.15
N GLU A 82 3.78 15.88 -4.62
CA GLU A 82 4.12 15.10 -3.44
C GLU A 82 5.39 14.25 -3.68
N LYS A 83 5.52 13.63 -4.85
CA LYS A 83 6.72 12.89 -5.26
C LYS A 83 7.94 13.78 -5.43
N LYS A 84 7.80 14.97 -6.05
CA LYS A 84 8.87 15.96 -6.17
C LYS A 84 9.35 16.46 -4.80
N ALA A 85 8.46 16.50 -3.82
CA ALA A 85 8.80 16.80 -2.42
C ALA A 85 9.49 15.62 -1.67
N GLY A 86 9.79 14.51 -2.37
CA GLY A 86 10.49 13.35 -1.82
C GLY A 86 9.60 12.37 -1.04
N ARG A 87 8.28 12.54 -1.10
CA ARG A 87 7.33 11.63 -0.46
C ARG A 87 7.00 10.45 -1.34
N LYS A 88 6.71 9.30 -0.74
CA LYS A 88 6.18 8.12 -1.42
C LYS A 88 4.66 8.16 -1.40
N VAL A 89 4.07 8.06 -2.57
CA VAL A 89 2.63 8.25 -2.77
C VAL A 89 1.97 6.92 -3.15
N ILE A 90 0.96 6.53 -2.37
CA ILE A 90 0.02 5.48 -2.73
C ILE A 90 -1.27 6.16 -3.16
N MET A 91 -1.68 5.96 -4.41
CA MET A 91 -2.95 6.44 -4.94
C MET A 91 -3.96 5.31 -4.98
N ILE A 92 -5.17 5.59 -4.55
CA ILE A 92 -6.28 4.63 -4.55
C ILE A 92 -7.43 5.25 -5.32
N GLY A 93 -7.95 4.53 -6.30
CA GLY A 93 -9.04 4.98 -7.13
C GLY A 93 -9.88 3.83 -7.69
N ASP A 94 -11.09 4.14 -8.14
CA ASP A 94 -12.04 3.17 -8.69
C ASP A 94 -12.45 3.47 -10.13
N GLY A 95 -12.15 4.66 -10.62
CA GLY A 95 -12.68 5.18 -11.85
C GLY A 95 -11.65 5.45 -12.94
N ILE A 96 -12.18 5.64 -14.16
CA ILE A 96 -11.40 6.08 -15.32
C ILE A 96 -10.74 7.44 -15.04
N ASN A 97 -11.42 8.29 -14.29
CA ASN A 97 -10.96 9.63 -13.93
C ASN A 97 -9.69 9.63 -13.05
N ASP A 98 -9.44 8.52 -12.36
CA ASP A 98 -8.29 8.37 -11.46
C ASP A 98 -7.07 7.78 -12.18
N SER A 99 -7.25 7.28 -13.40
CA SER A 99 -6.19 6.63 -14.18
C SER A 99 -4.90 7.45 -14.31
N PRO A 100 -4.94 8.77 -14.57
CA PRO A 100 -3.73 9.58 -14.62
C PRO A 100 -3.00 9.65 -13.27
N ALA A 101 -3.74 9.77 -12.18
CA ALA A 101 -3.18 9.84 -10.83
C ALA A 101 -2.66 8.48 -10.35
N LEU A 102 -3.36 7.37 -10.67
CA LEU A 102 -2.90 6.00 -10.41
C LEU A 102 -1.55 5.74 -11.10
N SER A 103 -1.44 6.12 -12.38
CA SER A 103 -0.19 5.96 -13.14
C SER A 103 0.94 6.87 -12.65
N ALA A 104 0.63 8.05 -12.13
CA ALA A 104 1.62 8.99 -11.61
C ALA A 104 2.18 8.59 -10.24
N ALA A 105 1.45 7.82 -9.44
CA ALA A 105 1.82 7.41 -8.09
C ALA A 105 3.06 6.50 -8.04
N ASP A 106 3.65 6.31 -6.86
CA ASP A 106 4.66 5.25 -6.66
C ASP A 106 3.99 3.86 -6.59
N ILE A 107 2.74 3.82 -6.12
CA ILE A 107 1.88 2.63 -6.14
C ILE A 107 0.47 3.09 -6.44
N GLY A 108 -0.10 2.62 -7.55
CA GLY A 108 -1.50 2.77 -7.90
C GLY A 108 -2.31 1.54 -7.46
N ILE A 109 -3.40 1.76 -6.72
CA ILE A 109 -4.29 0.70 -6.26
C ILE A 109 -5.69 0.93 -6.81
N ALA A 110 -6.19 -0.01 -7.60
CA ALA A 110 -7.57 0.01 -8.08
C ALA A 110 -8.48 -0.84 -7.19
N ILE A 111 -9.70 -0.35 -6.96
CA ILE A 111 -10.75 -1.11 -6.27
C ILE A 111 -11.50 -1.95 -7.31
N SER A 112 -11.82 -3.21 -6.98
CA SER A 112 -12.22 -4.22 -7.94
C SER A 112 -13.54 -3.95 -8.68
N ASP A 113 -14.44 -3.16 -8.09
CA ASP A 113 -15.67 -2.71 -8.75
C ASP A 113 -15.44 -1.50 -9.67
N GLY A 114 -14.19 -1.03 -9.75
CA GLY A 114 -13.78 0.06 -10.62
C GLY A 114 -13.78 -0.32 -12.10
N ALA A 115 -13.62 0.69 -12.94
CA ALA A 115 -13.53 0.53 -14.38
C ALA A 115 -12.37 -0.40 -14.76
N GLU A 116 -12.57 -1.22 -15.81
CA GLU A 116 -11.56 -2.13 -16.33
C GLU A 116 -10.24 -1.44 -16.63
N ILE A 117 -10.30 -0.23 -17.15
CA ILE A 117 -9.13 0.62 -17.43
C ILE A 117 -8.34 0.95 -16.15
N ALA A 118 -9.01 1.25 -15.04
CA ALA A 118 -8.31 1.53 -13.77
C ALA A 118 -7.55 0.30 -13.27
N ARG A 119 -8.11 -0.89 -13.48
CA ARG A 119 -7.45 -2.17 -13.13
C ARG A 119 -6.26 -2.50 -14.02
N GLU A 120 -6.28 -2.10 -15.28
CA GLU A 120 -5.15 -2.30 -16.20
C GLU A 120 -3.96 -1.40 -15.90
N ILE A 121 -4.22 -0.20 -15.34
CA ILE A 121 -3.20 0.81 -15.06
C ILE A 121 -2.62 0.67 -13.65
N ALA A 122 -3.42 0.16 -12.70
CA ALA A 122 -3.01 0.04 -11.31
C ALA A 122 -1.98 -1.08 -11.11
N ASP A 123 -1.03 -0.85 -10.21
CA ASP A 123 -0.04 -1.87 -9.80
C ASP A 123 -0.70 -3.00 -9.01
N ILE A 124 -1.75 -2.68 -8.28
CA ILE A 124 -2.46 -3.60 -7.39
C ILE A 124 -3.97 -3.43 -7.58
N THR A 125 -4.69 -4.54 -7.64
CA THR A 125 -6.16 -4.54 -7.60
C THR A 125 -6.62 -5.18 -6.30
N VAL A 126 -7.49 -4.47 -5.57
CA VAL A 126 -8.05 -4.92 -4.30
C VAL A 126 -9.50 -5.31 -4.50
N GLY A 127 -9.88 -6.51 -4.05
CA GLY A 127 -11.17 -7.15 -4.39
C GLY A 127 -12.35 -6.75 -3.52
N ALA A 128 -12.22 -5.85 -2.56
CA ALA A 128 -13.26 -5.57 -1.59
C ALA A 128 -13.56 -4.09 -1.40
N ASP A 129 -14.79 -3.84 -1.01
CA ASP A 129 -15.31 -2.52 -0.61
C ASP A 129 -14.72 -2.01 0.72
N SER A 130 -13.60 -2.58 1.18
CA SER A 130 -13.06 -2.32 2.50
C SER A 130 -11.60 -1.93 2.51
N LEU A 131 -11.30 -0.79 3.12
CA LEU A 131 -9.94 -0.35 3.44
C LEU A 131 -9.14 -1.34 4.32
N ASN A 132 -9.79 -2.36 4.90
CA ASN A 132 -9.11 -3.41 5.66
C ASN A 132 -8.08 -4.17 4.82
N GLU A 133 -8.35 -4.38 3.53
CA GLU A 133 -7.41 -5.04 2.65
C GLU A 133 -6.13 -4.23 2.45
N LEU A 134 -6.22 -2.89 2.45
CA LEU A 134 -5.06 -2.01 2.41
C LEU A 134 -4.21 -2.14 3.68
N VAL A 135 -4.85 -2.23 4.84
CA VAL A 135 -4.15 -2.47 6.10
C VAL A 135 -3.45 -3.82 6.05
N THR A 136 -4.15 -4.85 5.58
CA THR A 136 -3.60 -6.20 5.42
C THR A 136 -2.43 -6.20 4.44
N LEU A 137 -2.57 -5.57 3.29
CA LEU A 137 -1.51 -5.40 2.29
C LEU A 137 -0.27 -4.74 2.89
N LYS A 138 -0.47 -3.66 3.66
CA LYS A 138 0.62 -2.96 4.34
C LYS A 138 1.31 -3.85 5.36
N LEU A 139 0.57 -4.59 6.17
CA LEU A 139 1.14 -5.52 7.16
C LEU A 139 1.93 -6.65 6.50
N ILE A 140 1.40 -7.24 5.41
CA ILE A 140 2.10 -8.26 4.63
C ILE A 140 3.39 -7.70 4.06
N SER A 141 3.35 -6.49 3.46
CA SER A 141 4.52 -5.82 2.89
C SER A 141 5.59 -5.58 3.95
N ASP A 142 5.22 -5.06 5.12
CA ASP A 142 6.15 -4.81 6.21
C ASP A 142 6.75 -6.12 6.77
N GLY A 143 5.93 -7.15 6.90
CA GLY A 143 6.36 -8.49 7.30
C GLY A 143 7.36 -9.09 6.31
N LEU A 144 7.06 -8.97 5.02
CA LEU A 144 7.94 -9.40 3.93
C LEU A 144 9.29 -8.67 3.95
N MET A 145 9.26 -7.34 4.06
CA MET A 145 10.48 -6.53 4.10
C MET A 145 11.34 -6.86 5.34
N LYS A 146 10.72 -7.05 6.50
CA LYS A 146 11.44 -7.52 7.70
C LYS A 146 12.10 -8.87 7.48
N ARG A 147 11.40 -9.81 6.83
CA ARG A 147 11.94 -11.14 6.49
C ARG A 147 13.11 -11.03 5.52
N ILE A 148 12.95 -10.25 4.44
CA ILE A 148 14.01 -10.01 3.46
C ILE A 148 15.27 -9.45 4.12
N HIS A 149 15.14 -8.39 4.93
CA HIS A 149 16.28 -7.80 5.62
C HIS A 149 16.94 -8.75 6.62
N LYS A 150 16.16 -9.57 7.32
CA LYS A 150 16.70 -10.57 8.25
C LYS A 150 17.47 -11.65 7.50
N ASN A 151 16.90 -12.18 6.42
CA ASN A 151 17.54 -13.18 5.58
C ASN A 151 18.83 -12.64 4.94
N TYR A 152 18.75 -11.41 4.39
CA TYR A 152 19.91 -10.75 3.79
C TYR A 152 21.07 -10.60 4.79
N ARG A 153 20.81 -10.07 5.99
CA ARG A 153 21.84 -9.93 7.03
C ARG A 153 22.44 -11.26 7.42
N PHE A 154 21.62 -12.31 7.52
CA PHE A 154 22.10 -13.65 7.81
C PHE A 154 22.97 -14.19 6.69
N ILE A 155 22.54 -14.09 5.42
CA ILE A 155 23.28 -14.56 4.25
C ILE A 155 24.64 -13.88 4.18
N VAL A 156 24.66 -12.55 4.26
CA VAL A 156 25.91 -11.78 4.17
C VAL A 156 26.84 -12.14 5.34
N GLY A 157 26.36 -12.15 6.57
CA GLY A 157 27.16 -12.45 7.75
C GLY A 157 27.71 -13.88 7.72
N PHE A 158 26.85 -14.84 7.40
CA PHE A 158 27.26 -16.26 7.32
C PHE A 158 28.30 -16.49 6.25
N ASN A 159 28.08 -15.99 5.03
CA ASN A 159 29.02 -16.16 3.91
C ASN A 159 30.35 -15.44 4.18
N THR A 160 30.32 -14.24 4.75
CA THR A 160 31.54 -13.54 5.19
C THR A 160 32.32 -14.38 6.20
N GLY A 161 31.61 -14.98 7.18
CA GLY A 161 32.22 -15.88 8.15
C GLY A 161 32.88 -17.09 7.50
N LEU A 162 32.21 -17.74 6.53
CA LEU A 162 32.77 -18.87 5.77
C LEU A 162 34.03 -18.47 5.01
N ILE A 163 34.06 -17.30 4.36
CA ILE A 163 35.20 -16.77 3.64
C ILE A 163 36.37 -16.55 4.60
N VAL A 164 36.15 -15.90 5.72
CA VAL A 164 37.19 -15.63 6.72
C VAL A 164 37.78 -16.91 7.27
N LEU A 165 36.95 -17.91 7.59
CA LEU A 165 37.42 -19.21 8.07
C LEU A 165 38.16 -20.01 6.99
N GLY A 166 37.76 -19.87 5.72
CA GLY A 166 38.45 -20.46 4.60
C GLY A 166 39.83 -19.83 4.37
N VAL A 167 39.93 -18.49 4.41
CA VAL A 167 41.22 -17.77 4.27
C VAL A 167 42.15 -18.08 5.45
N ALA A 168 41.61 -18.24 6.67
CA ALA A 168 42.37 -18.65 7.85
C ALA A 168 42.83 -20.11 7.82
N GLY A 169 42.46 -20.89 6.78
CA GLY A 169 42.83 -22.31 6.64
C GLY A 169 42.07 -23.25 7.60
N ILE A 170 41.04 -22.76 8.30
CA ILE A 170 40.26 -23.54 9.26
C ILE A 170 39.23 -24.41 8.55
N LEU A 171 38.62 -23.89 7.46
CA LEU A 171 37.62 -24.60 6.68
C LEU A 171 38.17 -25.03 5.30
N GLN A 172 37.98 -26.30 4.98
CA GLN A 172 38.27 -26.77 3.62
C GLN A 172 37.24 -26.22 2.62
N PRO A 173 37.63 -25.96 1.35
CA PRO A 173 36.72 -25.42 0.34
C PRO A 173 35.48 -26.26 0.11
N ALA A 174 35.56 -27.59 0.13
CA ALA A 174 34.40 -28.47 -0.02
C ALA A 174 33.41 -28.34 1.14
N THR A 175 33.89 -28.20 2.37
CA THR A 175 33.05 -28.02 3.56
C THR A 175 32.40 -26.65 3.52
N SER A 176 33.11 -25.59 3.13
CA SER A 176 32.55 -24.23 2.97
C SER A 176 31.45 -24.22 1.92
N ALA A 177 31.65 -24.87 0.77
CA ALA A 177 30.61 -24.97 -0.27
C ALA A 177 29.35 -25.73 0.21
N LEU A 178 29.56 -26.84 0.94
CA LEU A 178 28.43 -27.60 1.52
C LEU A 178 27.63 -26.76 2.51
N LEU A 179 28.29 -26.05 3.41
CA LEU A 179 27.63 -25.17 4.39
C LEU A 179 26.89 -24.01 3.71
N HIS A 180 27.47 -23.40 2.68
CA HIS A 180 26.83 -22.36 1.90
C HIS A 180 25.53 -22.87 1.24
N ASN A 181 25.60 -23.99 0.52
CA ASN A 181 24.43 -24.56 -0.16
C ASN A 181 23.34 -24.97 0.83
N THR A 182 23.72 -25.59 1.95
CA THR A 182 22.78 -25.99 3.01
C THR A 182 22.10 -24.77 3.64
N SER A 183 22.86 -23.69 3.91
CA SER A 183 22.28 -22.46 4.47
C SER A 183 21.29 -21.81 3.53
N THR A 184 21.59 -21.79 2.23
CA THR A 184 20.72 -21.26 1.19
C THR A 184 19.39 -22.04 1.11
N LEU A 185 19.48 -23.38 1.14
CA LEU A 185 18.29 -24.23 1.15
C LEU A 185 17.43 -24.00 2.40
N MET A 186 18.06 -23.92 3.58
CA MET A 186 17.34 -23.67 4.85
C MET A 186 16.64 -22.30 4.84
N ILE A 187 17.28 -21.26 4.32
CA ILE A 187 16.67 -19.93 4.20
C ILE A 187 15.49 -19.98 3.23
N GLY A 188 15.65 -20.67 2.09
CA GLY A 188 14.57 -20.88 1.13
C GLY A 188 13.35 -21.53 1.77
N LEU A 189 13.54 -22.66 2.44
CA LEU A 189 12.47 -23.38 3.16
C LEU A 189 11.81 -22.50 4.23
N LYS A 190 12.60 -21.78 5.03
CA LYS A 190 12.08 -20.86 6.03
C LYS A 190 11.29 -19.70 5.41
N SER A 191 11.67 -19.25 4.22
CA SER A 191 10.98 -18.15 3.53
C SER A 191 9.64 -18.56 2.93
N MET A 192 9.34 -19.86 2.85
CA MET A 192 8.03 -20.39 2.42
C MET A 192 6.98 -20.41 3.54
N GLN A 193 7.36 -20.10 4.77
CA GLN A 193 6.40 -20.00 5.89
C GLN A 193 5.56 -18.75 5.78
N ASP A 194 4.35 -18.77 6.33
CA ASP A 194 3.43 -17.63 6.34
C ASP A 194 4.05 -16.41 7.00
N ILE A 195 3.60 -15.23 6.57
CA ILE A 195 4.10 -13.94 7.03
C ILE A 195 3.23 -13.39 8.17
N LEU A 196 1.93 -13.73 8.16
CA LEU A 196 0.93 -13.34 9.14
C LEU A 196 0.61 -14.48 10.09
#